data_216da6bc302cce27a1e4ba2d9d74caa8
#
_entry.id   216da6bc302cce27a1e4ba2d9d74caa8
#
_cell.length_a   1.000
_cell.length_b   1.000
_cell.length_c   1.000
_cell.angle_alpha   90.00
_cell.angle_beta   90.00
_cell.angle_gamma   90.00
#
_symmetry.space_group_name_H-M   'P 1'
#
loop_
_entity.id
_entity.type
_entity.pdbx_description
1 polymer ?
#
loop_
_entity_poly.entity_id
_entity_poly.type
_entity_poly.pdbx_seq_one_letter_code
_entity_poly.pdbx_strand_id
1 'polypeptide(L)'
;MPYQSAIGVWAWKRGLTARDARRLFTQRTMSALGYDRYWTKAVAETRAHFAATTIPFTDYFLPLQASGRLFMHTLNHPHIAAIAQLARGVARRLGAEETDLRQPLENIVPDALSLGPIWPVYPGVAESLGLQPSWLWKIGDTLYTLDDYLEAQFRALDAVDGPVTCAMADSPRFGSILREVAA
;
A
#
# COMPACT_ATOMS: atom_id res chain seq x y z
N MET A 1 -7.53 6.85 13.42
CA MET A 1 -6.94 5.84 12.52
C MET A 1 -6.00 6.57 11.56
N PRO A 2 -4.70 6.31 11.55
CA PRO A 2 -3.81 6.90 10.55
C PRO A 2 -4.15 6.32 9.18
N TYR A 3 -4.12 7.15 8.16
CA TYR A 3 -4.32 6.74 6.76
C TYR A 3 -5.73 6.25 6.42
N GLN A 4 -6.57 7.20 6.10
CA GLN A 4 -7.96 6.96 5.71
C GLN A 4 -8.05 6.54 4.24
N SER A 5 -8.95 5.62 3.91
CA SER A 5 -9.29 5.34 2.51
C SER A 5 -10.07 6.52 1.92
N ALA A 6 -9.62 7.03 0.78
CA ALA A 6 -10.33 8.11 0.09
C ALA A 6 -11.75 7.69 -0.35
N ILE A 7 -11.96 6.42 -0.69
CA ILE A 7 -13.30 5.87 -0.99
C ILE A 7 -14.17 5.93 0.26
N GLY A 8 -13.64 5.51 1.42
CA GLY A 8 -14.35 5.58 2.69
C GLY A 8 -14.68 7.02 3.10
N VAL A 9 -13.72 7.94 2.98
CA VAL A 9 -13.96 9.37 3.27
C VAL A 9 -15.04 9.95 2.34
N TRP A 10 -14.99 9.63 1.04
CA TRP A 10 -16.00 10.09 0.10
C TRP A 10 -17.40 9.56 0.42
N ALA A 11 -17.49 8.28 0.78
CA ALA A 11 -18.77 7.66 1.15
C ALA A 11 -19.33 8.27 2.44
N TRP A 12 -18.50 8.43 3.47
CA TRP A 12 -18.86 9.08 4.72
C TRP A 12 -19.37 10.51 4.52
N LYS A 13 -18.67 11.34 3.74
CA LYS A 13 -19.10 12.72 3.40
C LYS A 13 -20.46 12.78 2.71
N ARG A 14 -20.94 11.69 2.14
CA ARG A 14 -22.25 11.58 1.47
C ARG A 14 -23.31 10.95 2.33
N GLY A 15 -23.02 10.69 3.61
CA GLY A 15 -23.96 10.06 4.53
C GLY A 15 -24.24 8.59 4.21
N LEU A 16 -23.38 7.92 3.43
CA LEU A 16 -23.50 6.48 3.22
C LEU A 16 -23.11 5.74 4.49
N THR A 17 -23.67 4.55 4.69
CA THR A 17 -23.22 3.66 5.76
C THR A 17 -21.90 2.99 5.41
N ALA A 18 -21.16 2.48 6.41
CA ALA A 18 -19.95 1.69 6.18
C ALA A 18 -20.25 0.46 5.29
N ARG A 19 -21.42 -0.16 5.47
CA ARG A 19 -21.91 -1.27 4.65
C ARG A 19 -22.11 -0.88 3.18
N ASP A 20 -22.62 0.31 2.90
CA ASP A 20 -22.78 0.79 1.53
C ASP A 20 -21.43 1.17 0.93
N ALA A 21 -20.56 1.81 1.71
CA ALA A 21 -19.18 2.13 1.30
C ALA A 21 -18.41 0.85 0.89
N ARG A 22 -18.61 -0.27 1.60
CA ARG A 22 -17.99 -1.56 1.26
C ARG A 22 -18.26 -1.99 -0.18
N ARG A 23 -19.45 -1.72 -0.72
CA ARG A 23 -19.82 -2.08 -2.10
C ARG A 23 -18.99 -1.38 -3.17
N LEU A 24 -18.33 -0.28 -2.81
CA LEU A 24 -17.43 0.47 -3.68
C LEU A 24 -16.02 -0.15 -3.76
N PHE A 25 -15.68 -1.08 -2.88
CA PHE A 25 -14.36 -1.74 -2.87
C PHE A 25 -14.36 -2.94 -3.82
N THR A 26 -14.41 -2.68 -5.11
CA THR A 26 -14.43 -3.69 -6.17
C THR A 26 -13.27 -3.45 -7.15
N GLN A 27 -12.89 -4.50 -7.90
CA GLN A 27 -11.93 -4.37 -8.98
C GLN A 27 -12.35 -3.29 -10.00
N ARG A 28 -13.64 -3.28 -10.38
CA ARG A 28 -14.20 -2.26 -11.28
C ARG A 28 -13.93 -0.84 -10.77
N THR A 29 -14.15 -0.59 -9.50
CA THR A 29 -13.88 0.71 -8.87
C THR A 29 -12.39 1.05 -8.90
N MET A 30 -11.53 0.11 -8.54
CA MET A 30 -10.07 0.32 -8.52
C MET A 30 -9.54 0.64 -9.92
N SER A 31 -9.98 -0.10 -10.94
CA SER A 31 -9.62 0.14 -12.34
C SER A 31 -10.16 1.48 -12.85
N ALA A 32 -11.42 1.83 -12.56
CA ALA A 32 -12.01 3.11 -12.94
C ALA A 32 -11.26 4.30 -12.31
N LEU A 33 -10.81 4.16 -11.07
CA LEU A 33 -9.98 5.14 -10.37
C LEU A 33 -8.52 5.14 -10.84
N GLY A 34 -8.08 4.16 -11.62
CA GLY A 34 -6.76 4.06 -12.21
C GLY A 34 -5.69 3.49 -11.28
N TYR A 35 -6.07 2.79 -10.19
CA TYR A 35 -5.13 2.17 -9.25
C TYR A 35 -4.24 1.12 -9.91
N ASP A 36 -4.79 0.33 -10.84
CA ASP A 36 -4.10 -0.68 -11.62
C ASP A 36 -3.02 -0.13 -12.56
N ARG A 37 -3.18 1.13 -12.99
CA ARG A 37 -2.28 1.84 -13.92
C ARG A 37 -1.26 2.71 -13.23
N TYR A 38 -1.43 2.98 -11.94
CA TYR A 38 -0.57 3.90 -11.21
C TYR A 38 0.84 3.34 -11.00
N TRP A 39 1.00 2.02 -10.98
CA TRP A 39 2.27 1.35 -10.74
C TRP A 39 3.40 1.81 -11.68
N THR A 40 3.14 1.83 -12.98
CA THR A 40 4.15 2.27 -13.97
C THR A 40 4.64 3.68 -13.70
N LYS A 41 3.72 4.58 -13.37
CA LYS A 41 4.05 5.96 -13.01
C LYS A 41 4.83 6.02 -11.70
N ALA A 42 4.39 5.31 -10.67
CA ALA A 42 5.06 5.26 -9.37
C ALA A 42 6.51 4.72 -9.49
N VAL A 43 6.73 3.69 -10.30
CA VAL A 43 8.08 3.16 -10.57
C VAL A 43 8.96 4.20 -11.27
N ALA A 44 8.43 4.90 -12.28
CA ALA A 44 9.18 5.93 -13.00
C ALA A 44 9.56 7.10 -12.08
N GLU A 45 8.61 7.59 -11.27
CA GLU A 45 8.84 8.66 -10.29
C GLU A 45 9.86 8.24 -9.23
N THR A 46 9.76 7.01 -8.71
CA THR A 46 10.69 6.48 -7.72
C THR A 46 12.11 6.34 -8.31
N ARG A 47 12.23 5.86 -9.54
CA ARG A 47 13.51 5.79 -10.24
C ARG A 47 14.14 7.17 -10.42
N ALA A 48 13.36 8.15 -10.85
CA ALA A 48 13.84 9.53 -11.01
C ALA A 48 14.30 10.11 -9.66
N HIS A 49 13.55 9.86 -8.59
CA HIS A 49 13.88 10.33 -7.25
C HIS A 49 15.19 9.76 -6.73
N PHE A 50 15.44 8.47 -6.97
CA PHE A 50 16.66 7.79 -6.51
C PHE A 50 17.81 7.77 -7.53
N ALA A 51 17.66 8.40 -8.70
CA ALA A 51 18.69 8.37 -9.75
C ALA A 51 20.04 8.94 -9.32
N ALA A 52 20.03 9.94 -8.42
CA ALA A 52 21.24 10.58 -7.89
C ALA A 52 21.81 9.89 -6.63
N THR A 53 21.15 8.85 -6.11
CA THR A 53 21.63 8.15 -4.92
C THR A 53 22.71 7.12 -5.28
N THR A 54 23.64 6.91 -4.35
CA THR A 54 24.73 5.93 -4.53
C THR A 54 24.22 4.52 -4.71
N ILE A 55 23.03 4.21 -4.12
CA ILE A 55 22.37 2.91 -4.19
C ILE A 55 20.94 3.15 -4.69
N PRO A 56 20.62 2.81 -5.95
CA PRO A 56 19.29 2.97 -6.50
C PRO A 56 18.33 1.97 -5.85
N PHE A 57 17.49 2.45 -4.96
CA PHE A 57 16.56 1.60 -4.17
C PHE A 57 15.66 0.74 -5.06
N THR A 58 15.24 1.26 -6.21
CA THR A 58 14.37 0.55 -7.16
C THR A 58 14.95 -0.76 -7.65
N ASP A 59 16.28 -0.87 -7.77
CA ASP A 59 16.96 -2.07 -8.27
C ASP A 59 16.89 -3.23 -7.27
N TYR A 60 16.51 -2.94 -6.01
CA TYR A 60 16.42 -3.93 -4.95
C TYR A 60 14.99 -4.39 -4.67
N PHE A 61 13.98 -3.55 -4.84
CA PHE A 61 12.60 -3.96 -4.58
C PHE A 61 11.82 -4.41 -5.83
N LEU A 62 12.15 -3.92 -7.02
CA LEU A 62 11.48 -4.37 -8.26
C LEU A 62 11.63 -5.88 -8.52
N PRO A 63 12.79 -6.52 -8.29
CA PRO A 63 12.90 -7.98 -8.41
C PRO A 63 12.02 -8.73 -7.41
N LEU A 64 11.80 -8.19 -6.20
CA LEU A 64 10.88 -8.79 -5.23
C LEU A 64 9.43 -8.75 -5.74
N GLN A 65 8.99 -7.59 -6.23
CA GLN A 65 7.66 -7.45 -6.82
C GLN A 65 7.49 -8.39 -8.03
N ALA A 66 8.48 -8.46 -8.93
CA ALA A 66 8.44 -9.35 -10.08
C ALA A 66 8.39 -10.84 -9.71
N SER A 67 8.85 -11.21 -8.52
CA SER A 67 8.73 -12.58 -7.96
C SER A 67 7.41 -12.79 -7.18
N GLY A 68 6.46 -11.87 -7.25
CA GLY A 68 5.19 -11.94 -6.52
C GLY A 68 5.30 -11.66 -5.03
N ARG A 69 6.38 -11.03 -4.56
CA ARG A 69 6.60 -10.69 -3.15
C ARG A 69 6.34 -9.22 -2.87
N LEU A 70 5.77 -8.96 -1.71
CA LEU A 70 5.66 -7.60 -1.19
C LEU A 70 7.04 -7.09 -0.73
N PHE A 71 7.28 -5.79 -0.94
CA PHE A 71 8.51 -5.14 -0.49
C PHE A 71 8.23 -4.04 0.55
N MET A 72 6.96 -3.70 0.79
CA MET A 72 6.52 -2.72 1.77
C MET A 72 5.36 -3.27 2.59
N HIS A 73 5.32 -2.99 3.89
CA HIS A 73 4.15 -3.17 4.75
C HIS A 73 3.20 -1.97 4.67
N THR A 74 3.76 -0.76 4.58
CA THR A 74 3.04 0.52 4.40
C THR A 74 3.88 1.44 3.51
N LEU A 75 3.51 2.72 3.41
CA LEU A 75 4.25 3.72 2.63
C LEU A 75 5.70 3.90 3.05
N ASN A 76 6.03 3.67 4.32
CA ASN A 76 7.33 3.94 4.93
C ASN A 76 7.89 2.78 5.77
N HIS A 77 7.25 1.61 5.74
CA HIS A 77 7.72 0.40 6.42
C HIS A 77 8.13 -0.65 5.37
N PRO A 78 9.40 -0.70 4.95
CA PRO A 78 9.88 -1.72 4.04
C PRO A 78 9.84 -3.11 4.70
N HIS A 79 9.48 -4.12 3.91
CA HIS A 79 9.56 -5.52 4.33
C HIS A 79 11.02 -5.95 4.50
N ILE A 80 11.30 -6.83 5.45
CA ILE A 80 12.65 -7.32 5.72
C ILE A 80 13.37 -7.84 4.46
N ALA A 81 12.65 -8.45 3.53
CA ALA A 81 13.20 -8.91 2.27
C ALA A 81 13.78 -7.77 1.42
N ALA A 82 13.14 -6.58 1.41
CA ALA A 82 13.64 -5.41 0.71
C ALA A 82 14.89 -4.85 1.40
N ILE A 83 14.89 -4.81 2.73
CA ILE A 83 16.05 -4.39 3.52
C ILE A 83 17.23 -5.35 3.30
N ALA A 84 16.98 -6.65 3.28
CA ALA A 84 18.02 -7.65 3.01
C ALA A 84 18.63 -7.52 1.62
N GLN A 85 17.83 -7.23 0.58
CA GLN A 85 18.35 -6.95 -0.76
C GLN A 85 19.21 -5.69 -0.77
N LEU A 86 18.77 -4.62 -0.11
CA LEU A 86 19.56 -3.40 0.02
C LEU A 86 20.88 -3.66 0.75
N ALA A 87 20.87 -4.41 1.84
CA ALA A 87 22.06 -4.79 2.60
C ALA A 87 23.04 -5.58 1.74
N ARG A 88 22.56 -6.54 0.93
CA ARG A 88 23.41 -7.27 -0.05
C ARG A 88 24.01 -6.32 -1.09
N GLY A 89 23.26 -5.33 -1.57
CA GLY A 89 23.76 -4.32 -2.50
C GLY A 89 24.88 -3.47 -1.90
N VAL A 90 24.74 -3.05 -0.64
CA VAL A 90 25.78 -2.34 0.10
C VAL A 90 27.02 -3.21 0.30
N ALA A 91 26.82 -4.44 0.80
CA ALA A 91 27.92 -5.38 1.06
C ALA A 91 28.72 -5.69 -0.22
N ARG A 92 28.05 -5.90 -1.36
CA ARG A 92 28.71 -6.10 -2.65
C ARG A 92 29.59 -4.91 -3.04
N ARG A 93 29.14 -3.69 -2.81
CA ARG A 93 29.96 -2.48 -3.07
C ARG A 93 31.15 -2.35 -2.14
N LEU A 94 31.06 -2.93 -0.95
CA LEU A 94 32.16 -2.98 0.03
C LEU A 94 33.11 -4.16 -0.21
N GLY A 95 32.89 -4.96 -1.26
CA GLY A 95 33.77 -6.07 -1.64
C GLY A 95 33.46 -7.39 -0.95
N ALA A 96 32.25 -7.57 -0.42
CA ALA A 96 31.84 -8.86 0.13
C ALA A 96 31.80 -9.95 -0.95
N GLU A 97 32.19 -11.16 -0.58
CA GLU A 97 32.18 -12.32 -1.45
C GLU A 97 30.74 -12.76 -1.78
N GLU A 98 30.53 -13.26 -3.00
CA GLU A 98 29.19 -13.71 -3.43
C GLU A 98 28.62 -14.84 -2.54
N THR A 99 29.47 -15.65 -1.91
CA THR A 99 29.05 -16.66 -0.92
C THR A 99 28.39 -16.05 0.31
N ASP A 100 28.89 -14.91 0.78
CA ASP A 100 28.34 -14.19 1.92
C ASP A 100 27.02 -13.51 1.55
N LEU A 101 26.91 -13.02 0.32
CA LEU A 101 25.71 -12.37 -0.18
C LEU A 101 24.52 -13.34 -0.36
N ARG A 102 24.78 -14.65 -0.43
CA ARG A 102 23.72 -15.68 -0.51
C ARG A 102 23.08 -16.04 0.82
N GLN A 103 23.57 -15.50 1.94
CA GLN A 103 22.98 -15.76 3.25
C GLN A 103 21.51 -15.30 3.27
N PRO A 104 20.58 -16.11 3.79
CA PRO A 104 19.15 -15.79 3.83
C PRO A 104 18.84 -14.82 4.99
N LEU A 105 19.35 -13.58 4.88
CA LEU A 105 19.24 -12.56 5.93
C LEU A 105 17.80 -12.34 6.38
N GLU A 106 16.84 -12.39 5.44
CA GLU A 106 15.42 -12.24 5.70
C GLU A 106 14.80 -13.37 6.54
N ASN A 107 15.49 -14.51 6.68
CA ASN A 107 15.07 -15.62 7.53
C ASN A 107 15.75 -15.59 8.90
N ILE A 108 16.82 -14.83 9.05
CA ILE A 108 17.64 -14.77 10.26
C ILE A 108 17.32 -13.50 11.06
N VAL A 109 17.10 -12.38 10.35
CA VAL A 109 16.82 -11.09 10.97
C VAL A 109 15.30 -10.93 11.13
N PRO A 110 14.80 -10.64 12.34
CA PRO A 110 13.37 -10.38 12.54
C PRO A 110 12.89 -9.19 11.73
N ASP A 111 11.70 -9.31 11.15
CA ASP A 111 11.02 -8.19 10.49
C ASP A 111 10.36 -7.29 11.54
N ALA A 112 11.15 -6.44 12.20
CA ALA A 112 10.67 -5.57 13.26
C ALA A 112 9.58 -4.59 12.79
N LEU A 113 9.57 -4.19 11.50
CA LEU A 113 8.57 -3.28 10.95
C LEU A 113 7.21 -3.97 10.74
N SER A 114 7.17 -5.31 10.73
CA SER A 114 5.92 -6.07 10.73
C SER A 114 5.13 -5.97 12.04
N LEU A 115 5.76 -5.50 13.12
CA LEU A 115 5.07 -5.18 14.38
C LEU A 115 4.19 -3.93 14.26
N GLY A 116 4.51 -3.05 13.33
CA GLY A 116 3.72 -1.87 13.01
C GLY A 116 2.47 -2.17 12.15
N PRO A 117 1.85 -1.14 11.59
CA PRO A 117 0.72 -1.32 10.69
C PRO A 117 1.13 -2.03 9.40
N ILE A 118 0.25 -2.93 8.92
CA ILE A 118 0.38 -3.59 7.62
C ILE A 118 -0.88 -3.31 6.82
N TRP A 119 -0.71 -2.86 5.59
CA TRP A 119 -1.80 -2.54 4.68
C TRP A 119 -1.92 -3.58 3.57
N PRO A 120 -3.15 -3.93 3.19
CA PRO A 120 -3.35 -4.87 2.11
C PRO A 120 -3.02 -4.24 0.76
N VAL A 121 -2.59 -5.07 -0.18
CA VAL A 121 -2.70 -4.74 -1.60
C VAL A 121 -4.08 -5.20 -2.06
N TYR A 122 -4.88 -4.27 -2.52
CA TYR A 122 -6.27 -4.53 -2.92
C TYR A 122 -6.32 -5.51 -4.11
N PRO A 123 -7.32 -6.40 -4.17
CA PRO A 123 -7.38 -7.46 -5.18
C PRO A 123 -7.14 -6.98 -6.61
N GLY A 124 -7.84 -5.97 -7.08
CA GLY A 124 -7.68 -5.47 -8.45
C GLY A 124 -6.28 -4.91 -8.76
N VAL A 125 -5.57 -4.41 -7.75
CA VAL A 125 -4.16 -3.96 -7.88
C VAL A 125 -3.21 -5.14 -7.81
N ALA A 126 -3.44 -6.04 -6.86
CA ALA A 126 -2.59 -7.21 -6.65
C ALA A 126 -2.52 -8.09 -7.90
N GLU A 127 -3.67 -8.37 -8.53
CA GLU A 127 -3.76 -9.17 -9.75
C GLU A 127 -2.92 -8.58 -10.90
N SER A 128 -3.00 -7.26 -11.11
CA SER A 128 -2.20 -6.57 -12.15
C SER A 128 -0.69 -6.61 -11.90
N LEU A 129 -0.27 -6.90 -10.68
CA LEU A 129 1.13 -6.94 -10.25
C LEU A 129 1.65 -8.37 -9.96
N GLY A 130 0.81 -9.39 -10.12
CA GLY A 130 1.16 -10.76 -9.77
C GLY A 130 1.37 -10.97 -8.26
N LEU A 131 0.72 -10.14 -7.42
CA LEU A 131 0.81 -10.19 -5.97
C LEU A 131 -0.38 -10.92 -5.35
N GLN A 132 -0.22 -11.38 -4.11
CA GLN A 132 -1.34 -11.93 -3.35
C GLN A 132 -2.27 -10.82 -2.88
N PRO A 133 -3.58 -10.87 -3.21
CA PRO A 133 -4.54 -9.88 -2.78
C PRO A 133 -4.93 -10.07 -1.31
N SER A 134 -5.32 -8.98 -0.65
CA SER A 134 -5.86 -9.02 0.70
C SER A 134 -6.85 -7.88 0.94
N TRP A 135 -7.80 -8.13 1.87
CA TRP A 135 -8.65 -7.12 2.50
C TRP A 135 -8.42 -7.09 4.02
N LEU A 136 -7.21 -7.44 4.47
CA LEU A 136 -6.85 -7.45 5.89
C LEU A 136 -5.86 -6.33 6.18
N TRP A 137 -6.20 -5.47 7.11
CA TRP A 137 -5.29 -4.49 7.72
C TRP A 137 -4.81 -5.01 9.05
N LYS A 138 -3.55 -4.84 9.37
CA LYS A 138 -3.04 -4.98 10.73
C LYS A 138 -2.75 -3.58 11.29
N ILE A 139 -3.30 -3.28 12.46
CA ILE A 139 -3.05 -2.02 13.18
C ILE A 139 -2.80 -2.38 14.65
N GLY A 140 -1.58 -2.20 15.11
CA GLY A 140 -1.12 -2.79 16.37
C GLY A 140 -1.22 -4.31 16.30
N ASP A 141 -1.82 -4.93 17.32
CA ASP A 141 -2.03 -6.38 17.39
C ASP A 141 -3.41 -6.82 16.84
N THR A 142 -4.17 -5.91 16.26
CA THR A 142 -5.52 -6.18 15.77
C THR A 142 -5.54 -6.32 14.25
N LEU A 143 -6.21 -7.37 13.78
CA LEU A 143 -6.53 -7.55 12.36
C LEU A 143 -7.94 -7.00 12.10
N TYR A 144 -8.06 -6.21 11.05
CA TYR A 144 -9.31 -5.63 10.58
C TYR A 144 -9.65 -6.20 9.21
N THR A 145 -10.85 -6.74 9.07
CA THR A 145 -11.45 -6.98 7.76
C THR A 145 -11.80 -5.65 7.09
N LEU A 146 -12.24 -5.67 5.83
CA LEU A 146 -12.72 -4.46 5.16
C LEU A 146 -13.91 -3.83 5.91
N ASP A 147 -14.83 -4.65 6.44
CA ASP A 147 -15.97 -4.17 7.20
C ASP A 147 -15.52 -3.49 8.51
N ASP A 148 -14.69 -4.15 9.29
CA ASP A 148 -14.13 -3.59 10.54
C ASP A 148 -13.34 -2.30 10.28
N TYR A 149 -12.56 -2.28 9.20
CA TYR A 149 -11.76 -1.12 8.80
C TYR A 149 -12.65 0.08 8.47
N LEU A 150 -13.72 -0.12 7.67
CA LEU A 150 -14.63 0.95 7.29
C LEU A 150 -15.44 1.47 8.49
N GLU A 151 -15.91 0.59 9.35
CA GLU A 151 -16.58 1.00 10.59
C GLU A 151 -15.68 1.80 11.52
N ALA A 152 -14.43 1.35 11.68
CA ALA A 152 -13.45 2.09 12.48
C ALA A 152 -13.06 3.43 11.84
N GLN A 153 -12.97 3.48 10.50
CA GLN A 153 -12.76 4.73 9.77
C GLN A 153 -13.92 5.71 9.97
N PHE A 154 -15.17 5.26 9.84
CA PHE A 154 -16.36 6.11 9.99
C PHE A 154 -16.44 6.66 11.41
N ARG A 155 -16.28 5.80 12.43
CA ARG A 155 -16.22 6.26 13.84
C ARG A 155 -15.13 7.32 14.07
N ALA A 156 -13.95 7.13 13.45
CA ALA A 156 -12.88 8.10 13.57
C ALA A 156 -13.20 9.44 12.88
N LEU A 157 -13.92 9.40 11.75
CA LEU A 157 -14.36 10.60 11.03
C LEU A 157 -15.49 11.33 11.79
N ASP A 158 -16.42 10.60 12.41
CA ASP A 158 -17.48 11.17 13.24
C ASP A 158 -16.95 11.87 14.48
N ALA A 159 -15.77 11.46 14.98
CA ALA A 159 -15.13 12.05 16.16
C ALA A 159 -14.25 13.28 15.82
N VAL A 160 -14.17 13.69 14.55
CA VAL A 160 -13.39 14.88 14.17
C VAL A 160 -14.21 16.15 14.38
N ASP A 161 -13.73 17.02 15.24
CA ASP A 161 -14.29 18.35 15.40
C ASP A 161 -13.87 19.25 14.22
N GLY A 162 -14.83 19.55 13.34
CA GLY A 162 -14.63 20.46 12.20
C GLY A 162 -14.57 19.76 10.82
N PRO A 163 -14.26 20.50 9.76
CA PRO A 163 -14.34 20.00 8.41
C PRO A 163 -13.23 18.98 8.12
N VAL A 164 -13.61 17.79 7.67
CA VAL A 164 -12.68 16.78 7.15
C VAL A 164 -12.32 17.12 5.70
N THR A 165 -11.04 17.35 5.41
CA THR A 165 -10.52 17.56 4.06
C THR A 165 -9.75 16.34 3.58
N CYS A 166 -9.99 15.93 2.34
CA CYS A 166 -9.27 14.86 1.67
C CYS A 166 -9.19 15.18 0.18
N ALA A 167 -8.03 15.64 -0.28
CA ALA A 167 -7.85 16.14 -1.65
C ALA A 167 -8.38 15.16 -2.73
N MET A 168 -8.21 13.86 -2.52
CA MET A 168 -8.72 12.85 -3.45
C MET A 168 -10.25 12.70 -3.35
N ALA A 169 -10.79 12.53 -2.13
CA ALA A 169 -12.24 12.38 -1.92
C ALA A 169 -13.03 13.64 -2.30
N ASP A 170 -12.41 14.81 -2.21
CA ASP A 170 -13.00 16.11 -2.55
C ASP A 170 -12.88 16.44 -4.05
N SER A 171 -12.13 15.65 -4.81
CA SER A 171 -12.00 15.82 -6.27
C SER A 171 -13.32 15.53 -6.98
N PRO A 172 -13.83 16.47 -7.84
CA PRO A 172 -15.03 16.23 -8.64
C PRO A 172 -14.93 14.98 -9.51
N ARG A 173 -13.75 14.74 -10.12
CA ARG A 173 -13.48 13.57 -10.94
C ARG A 173 -13.59 12.27 -10.16
N PHE A 174 -13.01 12.21 -8.97
CA PHE A 174 -13.09 11.04 -8.10
C PHE A 174 -14.55 10.72 -7.74
N GLY A 175 -15.30 11.74 -7.34
CA GLY A 175 -16.71 11.60 -7.01
C GLY A 175 -17.60 11.21 -8.20
N SER A 176 -17.29 11.68 -9.43
CA SER A 176 -18.02 11.27 -10.64
C SER A 176 -17.83 9.78 -10.92
N ILE A 177 -16.57 9.29 -10.86
CA ILE A 177 -16.25 7.88 -11.07
C ILE A 177 -16.98 6.99 -10.05
N LEU A 178 -16.96 7.37 -8.77
CA LEU A 178 -17.62 6.55 -7.74
C LEU A 178 -19.14 6.49 -7.91
N ARG A 179 -19.79 7.57 -8.35
CA ARG A 179 -21.23 7.56 -8.66
C ARG A 179 -21.56 6.66 -9.84
N GLU A 180 -20.77 6.71 -10.89
CA GLU A 180 -20.93 5.87 -12.08
C GLU A 180 -20.75 4.38 -11.78
N VAL A 181 -19.80 4.04 -10.92
CA VAL A 181 -19.56 2.64 -10.53
C VAL A 181 -20.63 2.12 -9.58
N ALA A 182 -21.23 2.99 -8.76
CA ALA A 182 -22.29 2.64 -7.80
C ALA A 182 -23.68 2.49 -8.45
N ALA A 183 -23.88 3.02 -9.64
CA ALA A 183 -25.12 2.88 -10.42
C ALA A 183 -25.20 1.53 -11.13
#